data_5ebfb5d12dc0881f0ef1b564d9e4d8af
#
_entry.id   5ebfb5d12dc0881f0ef1b564d9e4d8af
#
_cell.length_a   1.000
_cell.length_b   1.000
_cell.length_c   1.000
_cell.angle_alpha   90.00
_cell.angle_beta   90.00
_cell.angle_gamma   90.00
#
_symmetry.space_group_name_H-M   'P 1'
#
loop_
_entity.id
_entity.type
_entity.pdbx_description
1 polymer ?
#
loop_
_entity_poly.entity_id
_entity_poly.type
_entity_poly.pdbx_seq_one_letter_code
_entity_poly.pdbx_strand_id
1 'polypeptide(L)'
;LRKYNIKAVKPKVIGKFSHSIDFLEGEIELEIEGEKFSILDVLSSYKKDSYIMLSDGTSALINKKYIEKLERLFKDSDKKKVKLSFFDLPLVEELIEDKIFSEEMNRTRDFFKGINNIKNYDIEPPRVKAQLREYQEYGYKWLSYLMDNNLGGCLADDMGLGKTLQAISVLTRLHQVKGRKSLVVMPKSLIYNWDGEIKRFSPKLKVGIYYGNFRNRDIIKKNSVILTTYGTIRNDIEIIRDYDFDAVILDESQNIKNV
;
A
#
# COMPACT_ATOMS: atom_id res chain seq x y z
N LEU A 1 -40.81 38.89 -3.83
CA LEU A 1 -39.63 38.08 -4.20
C LEU A 1 -38.69 38.07 -3.00
N ARG A 2 -38.73 36.99 -2.19
CA ARG A 2 -37.76 36.76 -1.13
C ARG A 2 -36.38 36.72 -1.78
N LYS A 3 -35.46 37.61 -1.39
CA LYS A 3 -34.05 37.55 -1.77
C LYS A 3 -33.49 36.23 -1.17
N TYR A 4 -33.22 35.27 -2.02
CA TYR A 4 -32.48 34.10 -1.62
C TYR A 4 -31.05 34.57 -1.33
N ASN A 5 -30.61 34.43 -0.07
CA ASN A 5 -29.26 34.79 0.33
C ASN A 5 -28.37 33.63 -0.07
N ILE A 6 -27.86 33.66 -1.33
CA ILE A 6 -26.99 32.62 -1.87
C ILE A 6 -25.56 33.16 -1.92
N LYS A 7 -24.60 32.46 -1.34
CA LYS A 7 -23.19 32.83 -1.33
C LYS A 7 -22.35 31.69 -1.89
N ALA A 8 -21.50 31.97 -2.88
CA ALA A 8 -20.50 31.04 -3.32
C ALA A 8 -19.38 30.97 -2.27
N VAL A 9 -19.09 29.77 -1.78
CA VAL A 9 -18.13 29.55 -0.69
C VAL A 9 -17.07 28.54 -1.10
N LYS A 10 -15.88 28.69 -0.53
CA LYS A 10 -14.80 27.72 -0.64
C LYS A 10 -14.63 27.08 0.74
N PRO A 11 -15.06 25.81 0.94
CA PRO A 11 -14.92 25.15 2.22
C PRO A 11 -13.44 24.84 2.52
N LYS A 12 -13.09 24.85 3.80
CA LYS A 12 -11.80 24.36 4.29
C LYS A 12 -11.96 22.97 4.85
N VAL A 13 -11.09 22.05 4.46
CA VAL A 13 -11.06 20.70 5.02
C VAL A 13 -10.19 20.72 6.28
N ILE A 14 -10.78 20.30 7.40
CA ILE A 14 -10.10 20.11 8.67
C ILE A 14 -10.18 18.63 9.01
N GLY A 15 -9.04 17.97 9.25
CA GLY A 15 -9.03 16.54 9.56
C GLY A 15 -7.97 16.16 10.57
N LYS A 16 -8.32 15.18 11.42
CA LYS A 16 -7.38 14.46 12.27
C LYS A 16 -7.36 13.01 11.81
N PHE A 17 -6.21 12.54 11.36
CA PHE A 17 -6.04 11.18 10.89
C PHE A 17 -5.16 10.39 11.85
N SER A 18 -5.49 9.11 12.02
CA SER A 18 -4.62 8.10 12.62
C SER A 18 -4.27 7.04 11.58
N HIS A 19 -3.09 6.47 11.71
CA HIS A 19 -2.57 5.46 10.82
C HIS A 19 -3.14 4.09 11.18
N SER A 20 -3.70 3.38 10.19
CA SER A 20 -3.97 1.94 10.23
C SER A 20 -3.02 1.22 9.27
N ILE A 21 -3.03 -0.12 9.25
CA ILE A 21 -2.06 -0.91 8.48
C ILE A 21 -2.11 -0.60 6.98
N ASP A 22 -3.30 -0.37 6.41
CA ASP A 22 -3.49 -0.18 4.96
C ASP A 22 -4.18 1.14 4.57
N PHE A 23 -4.60 1.96 5.54
CA PHE A 23 -5.36 3.19 5.30
C PHE A 23 -5.23 4.19 6.45
N LEU A 24 -5.55 5.43 6.15
CA LEU A 24 -5.73 6.48 7.14
C LEU A 24 -7.17 6.46 7.62
N GLU A 25 -7.38 6.34 8.92
CA GLU A 25 -8.69 6.52 9.55
C GLU A 25 -8.72 7.86 10.27
N GLY A 26 -9.82 8.59 10.14
CA GLY A 26 -9.91 9.87 10.83
C GLY A 26 -11.30 10.48 10.79
N GLU A 27 -11.40 11.60 11.46
CA GLU A 27 -12.57 12.48 11.40
C GLU A 27 -12.23 13.67 10.50
N ILE A 28 -13.08 13.93 9.51
CA ILE A 28 -12.92 15.07 8.61
C ILE A 28 -14.16 15.95 8.73
N GLU A 29 -13.90 17.21 8.97
CA GLU A 29 -14.90 18.27 8.99
C GLU A 29 -14.63 19.24 7.84
N LEU A 30 -15.68 19.85 7.33
CA LEU A 30 -15.62 21.00 6.44
C LEU A 30 -15.98 22.25 7.21
N GLU A 31 -15.08 23.21 7.24
CA GLU A 31 -15.38 24.54 7.75
C GLU A 31 -15.88 25.42 6.59
N ILE A 32 -17.07 25.95 6.77
CA ILE A 32 -17.75 26.83 5.80
C ILE A 32 -18.16 28.10 6.54
N GLU A 33 -17.55 29.22 6.23
CA GLU A 33 -17.82 30.54 6.87
C GLU A 33 -17.75 30.48 8.41
N GLY A 34 -16.84 29.68 8.97
CA GLY A 34 -16.65 29.52 10.41
C GLY A 34 -17.52 28.46 11.08
N GLU A 35 -18.43 27.83 10.36
CA GLU A 35 -19.24 26.72 10.85
C GLU A 35 -18.64 25.39 10.41
N LYS A 36 -18.69 24.37 11.28
CA LYS A 36 -18.13 23.05 11.02
C LYS A 36 -19.23 22.05 10.66
N PHE A 37 -19.02 21.33 9.58
CA PHE A 37 -19.92 20.31 9.07
C PHE A 37 -19.19 18.99 8.90
N SER A 38 -19.84 17.88 9.25
CA SER A 38 -19.36 16.56 8.84
C SER A 38 -19.32 16.46 7.32
N ILE A 39 -18.26 15.90 6.75
CA ILE A 39 -18.13 15.76 5.30
C ILE A 39 -19.29 14.95 4.70
N LEU A 40 -19.75 13.94 5.42
CA LEU A 40 -20.86 13.08 4.96
C LEU A 40 -22.20 13.83 4.97
N ASP A 41 -22.42 14.70 5.95
CA ASP A 41 -23.62 15.55 6.00
C ASP A 41 -23.61 16.55 4.85
N VAL A 42 -22.45 17.14 4.55
CA VAL A 42 -22.27 18.02 3.40
C VAL A 42 -22.58 17.29 2.10
N LEU A 43 -22.02 16.12 1.87
CA LEU A 43 -22.24 15.32 0.66
C LEU A 43 -23.70 14.89 0.52
N SER A 44 -24.36 14.51 1.63
CA SER A 44 -25.77 14.11 1.61
C SER A 44 -26.71 15.30 1.34
N SER A 45 -26.46 16.45 1.97
CA SER A 45 -27.24 17.68 1.76
C SER A 45 -27.05 18.20 0.35
N TYR A 46 -25.83 18.19 -0.17
CA TYR A 46 -25.55 18.66 -1.52
C TYR A 46 -26.18 17.79 -2.61
N LYS A 47 -26.27 16.47 -2.41
CA LYS A 47 -27.02 15.57 -3.32
C LYS A 47 -28.50 15.91 -3.40
N LYS A 48 -29.08 16.36 -2.28
CA LYS A 48 -30.50 16.66 -2.19
C LYS A 48 -30.84 18.06 -2.74
N ASP A 49 -30.11 19.08 -2.30
CA ASP A 49 -30.50 20.47 -2.45
C ASP A 49 -29.51 21.31 -3.28
N SER A 50 -28.33 20.77 -3.63
CA SER A 50 -27.21 21.44 -4.34
C SER A 50 -26.65 22.69 -3.61
N TYR A 51 -26.97 22.86 -2.34
CA TYR A 51 -26.43 23.88 -1.45
C TYR A 51 -26.43 23.38 0.01
N ILE A 52 -25.72 24.09 0.89
CA ILE A 52 -25.73 23.86 2.34
C ILE A 52 -26.32 25.07 3.02
N MET A 53 -27.22 24.83 3.94
CA MET A 53 -27.84 25.91 4.71
C MET A 53 -26.99 26.17 5.95
N LEU A 54 -26.51 27.41 6.10
CA LEU A 54 -25.79 27.90 7.26
C LEU A 54 -26.75 28.31 8.39
N SER A 55 -26.24 28.45 9.61
CA SER A 55 -27.05 28.82 10.77
C SER A 55 -27.72 30.19 10.67
N ASP A 56 -27.15 31.11 9.88
CA ASP A 56 -27.70 32.44 9.62
C ASP A 56 -28.80 32.44 8.53
N GLY A 57 -29.15 31.27 7.96
CA GLY A 57 -30.12 31.12 6.88
C GLY A 57 -29.54 31.39 5.49
N THR A 58 -28.24 31.59 5.36
CA THR A 58 -27.56 31.73 4.07
C THR A 58 -27.41 30.36 3.38
N SER A 59 -27.67 30.29 2.09
CA SER A 59 -27.44 29.11 1.27
C SER A 59 -26.03 29.13 0.69
N ALA A 60 -25.14 28.28 1.20
CA ALA A 60 -23.74 28.14 0.76
C ALA A 60 -23.65 27.25 -0.48
N LEU A 61 -23.19 27.79 -1.59
CA LEU A 61 -22.98 27.09 -2.85
C LEU A 61 -21.49 26.70 -2.98
N ILE A 62 -21.22 25.41 -3.03
CA ILE A 62 -19.86 24.89 -3.21
C ILE A 62 -19.65 24.52 -4.68
N ASN A 63 -18.42 24.69 -5.17
CA ASN A 63 -18.09 24.30 -6.54
C ASN A 63 -18.33 22.81 -6.76
N LYS A 64 -19.10 22.48 -7.82
CA LYS A 64 -19.45 21.09 -8.15
C LYS A 64 -18.24 20.17 -8.31
N LYS A 65 -17.16 20.63 -8.97
CA LYS A 65 -15.92 19.85 -9.12
C LYS A 65 -15.27 19.55 -7.78
N TYR A 66 -15.40 20.45 -6.81
CA TYR A 66 -14.89 20.23 -5.45
C TYR A 66 -15.68 19.13 -4.74
N ILE A 67 -17.01 19.16 -4.84
CA ILE A 67 -17.88 18.11 -4.29
C ILE A 67 -17.59 16.75 -4.94
N GLU A 68 -17.41 16.69 -6.26
CA GLU A 68 -17.07 15.46 -6.97
C GLU A 68 -15.73 14.87 -6.51
N LYS A 69 -14.73 15.74 -6.20
CA LYS A 69 -13.47 15.30 -5.59
C LYS A 69 -13.69 14.71 -4.21
N LEU A 70 -14.50 15.36 -3.37
CA LEU A 70 -14.83 14.85 -2.03
C LEU A 70 -15.60 13.53 -2.10
N GLU A 71 -16.60 13.40 -2.98
CA GLU A 71 -17.35 12.16 -3.18
C GLU A 71 -16.42 10.99 -3.57
N ARG A 72 -15.49 11.23 -4.49
CA ARG A 72 -14.53 10.21 -4.92
C ARG A 72 -13.64 9.73 -3.76
N LEU A 73 -13.16 10.65 -2.92
CA LEU A 73 -12.28 10.34 -1.81
C LEU A 73 -12.99 9.60 -0.66
N PHE A 74 -14.26 9.95 -0.41
CA PHE A 74 -14.96 9.51 0.79
C PHE A 74 -16.10 8.54 0.51
N LYS A 75 -16.14 7.95 -0.69
CA LYS A 75 -17.19 7.03 -1.14
C LYS A 75 -17.39 5.82 -0.23
N ASP A 76 -16.29 5.28 0.31
CA ASP A 76 -16.29 4.05 1.13
C ASP A 76 -16.24 4.35 2.64
N SER A 77 -16.58 5.59 3.04
CA SER A 77 -16.52 6.03 4.43
C SER A 77 -17.83 5.73 5.17
N ASP A 78 -17.71 5.21 6.38
CA ASP A 78 -18.84 5.01 7.30
C ASP A 78 -19.19 6.30 8.06
N LYS A 79 -20.45 6.41 8.55
CA LYS A 79 -21.00 7.59 9.22
C LYS A 79 -20.18 8.19 10.39
N LYS A 80 -19.19 7.48 10.91
CA LYS A 80 -18.39 7.92 12.07
C LYS A 80 -16.91 8.07 11.79
N LYS A 81 -16.36 7.41 10.76
CA LYS A 81 -14.94 7.48 10.44
C LYS A 81 -14.73 7.45 8.94
N VAL A 82 -13.90 8.36 8.51
CA VAL A 82 -13.45 8.42 7.12
C VAL A 82 -12.27 7.46 6.95
N LYS A 83 -12.33 6.62 5.93
CA LYS A 83 -11.23 5.76 5.49
C LYS A 83 -10.68 6.28 4.19
N LEU A 84 -9.38 6.56 4.18
CA LEU A 84 -8.64 7.03 3.02
C LEU A 84 -7.54 6.05 2.67
N SER A 85 -7.44 5.70 1.41
CA SER A 85 -6.25 4.99 0.93
C SER A 85 -5.01 5.88 1.08
N PHE A 86 -3.87 5.28 1.40
CA PHE A 86 -2.58 5.98 1.35
C PHE A 86 -2.34 6.68 0.01
N PHE A 87 -2.82 6.09 -1.08
CA PHE A 87 -2.67 6.63 -2.44
C PHE A 87 -3.52 7.86 -2.71
N ASP A 88 -4.54 8.15 -1.88
CA ASP A 88 -5.40 9.33 -2.00
C ASP A 88 -4.81 10.56 -1.27
N LEU A 89 -3.73 10.38 -0.50
CA LEU A 89 -3.14 11.45 0.29
C LEU A 89 -2.73 12.70 -0.53
N PRO A 90 -2.12 12.59 -1.73
CA PRO A 90 -1.80 13.76 -2.53
C PRO A 90 -3.03 14.59 -2.91
N LEU A 91 -4.17 13.90 -3.10
CA LEU A 91 -5.45 14.55 -3.40
C LEU A 91 -6.06 15.22 -2.15
N VAL A 92 -5.88 14.59 -0.99
CA VAL A 92 -6.27 15.15 0.32
C VAL A 92 -5.43 16.37 0.64
N GLU A 93 -4.11 16.33 0.40
CA GLU A 93 -3.21 17.48 0.59
C GLU A 93 -3.59 18.69 -0.28
N GLU A 94 -4.10 18.46 -1.49
CA GLU A 94 -4.59 19.53 -2.36
C GLU A 94 -5.86 20.21 -1.79
N LEU A 95 -6.63 19.48 -0.99
CA LEU A 95 -7.90 19.95 -0.41
C LEU A 95 -7.74 20.62 0.96
N ILE A 96 -6.68 20.29 1.71
CA ILE A 96 -6.41 20.85 3.03
C ILE A 96 -5.57 22.12 2.91
N GLU A 97 -6.16 23.28 3.16
CA GLU A 97 -5.46 24.57 3.10
C GLU A 97 -4.61 24.87 4.37
N ASP A 98 -5.02 24.39 5.53
CA ASP A 98 -4.29 24.59 6.80
C ASP A 98 -3.34 23.43 7.07
N LYS A 99 -2.04 23.70 6.92
CA LYS A 99 -0.93 22.75 7.02
C LYS A 99 -0.60 22.30 8.46
N ILE A 100 -1.57 22.13 9.32
CA ILE A 100 -1.33 21.49 10.64
C ILE A 100 -1.47 19.99 10.45
N PHE A 101 -0.41 19.39 9.93
CA PHE A 101 -0.34 17.94 9.76
C PHE A 101 0.13 17.29 11.06
N SER A 102 -0.51 16.20 11.47
CA SER A 102 0.03 15.32 12.51
C SER A 102 1.40 14.75 12.07
N GLU A 103 2.23 14.32 13.02
CA GLU A 103 3.51 13.66 12.68
C GLU A 103 3.32 12.48 11.72
N GLU A 104 2.19 11.79 11.80
CA GLU A 104 1.83 10.67 10.95
C GLU A 104 1.57 11.09 9.51
N MET A 105 0.91 12.21 9.29
CA MET A 105 0.75 12.79 7.94
C MET A 105 2.09 13.24 7.35
N ASN A 106 2.98 13.79 8.15
CA ASN A 106 4.33 14.14 7.70
C ASN A 106 5.11 12.90 7.24
N ARG A 107 5.05 11.79 7.97
CA ARG A 107 5.66 10.50 7.56
C ARG A 107 5.10 10.02 6.21
N THR A 108 3.78 10.09 6.05
CA THR A 108 3.13 9.66 4.81
C THR A 108 3.51 10.58 3.64
N ARG A 109 3.62 11.88 3.88
CA ARG A 109 4.10 12.85 2.89
C ARG A 109 5.55 12.60 2.48
N ASP A 110 6.41 12.30 3.43
CA ASP A 110 7.82 11.97 3.15
C ASP A 110 7.92 10.65 2.39
N PHE A 111 7.05 9.68 2.67
CA PHE A 111 6.92 8.47 1.86
C PHE A 111 6.58 8.80 0.41
N PHE A 112 5.56 9.63 0.13
CA PHE A 112 5.22 9.99 -1.26
C PHE A 112 6.32 10.77 -1.97
N LYS A 113 7.02 11.66 -1.27
CA LYS A 113 8.20 12.34 -1.83
C LYS A 113 9.30 11.34 -2.19
N GLY A 114 9.56 10.38 -1.31
CA GLY A 114 10.55 9.34 -1.55
C GLY A 114 10.17 8.42 -2.71
N ILE A 115 8.90 7.97 -2.82
CA ILE A 115 8.46 7.12 -3.92
C ILE A 115 8.56 7.81 -5.28
N ASN A 116 8.26 9.12 -5.32
CA ASN A 116 8.43 9.91 -6.54
C ASN A 116 9.90 10.14 -6.91
N ASN A 117 10.83 9.94 -5.98
CA ASN A 117 12.26 10.12 -6.17
C ASN A 117 13.06 8.82 -6.03
N ILE A 118 12.46 7.69 -6.34
CA ILE A 118 13.06 6.35 -6.19
C ILE A 118 14.42 6.22 -6.89
N LYS A 119 14.63 6.89 -8.04
CA LYS A 119 15.92 6.85 -8.74
C LYS A 119 17.08 7.27 -7.85
N ASN A 120 16.85 8.24 -6.98
CA ASN A 120 17.85 8.78 -6.05
C ASN A 120 17.78 8.15 -4.66
N TYR A 121 16.98 7.07 -4.48
CA TYR A 121 16.94 6.37 -3.21
C TYR A 121 18.30 5.76 -2.93
N ASP A 122 18.92 6.21 -1.82
CA ASP A 122 20.22 5.75 -1.38
C ASP A 122 20.11 4.36 -0.73
N ILE A 123 20.49 3.36 -1.49
CA ILE A 123 20.47 1.95 -1.09
C ILE A 123 21.66 1.23 -1.71
N GLU A 124 22.29 0.36 -0.91
CA GLU A 124 23.38 -0.49 -1.44
C GLU A 124 22.90 -1.33 -2.63
N PRO A 125 23.72 -1.46 -3.68
CA PRO A 125 23.46 -2.40 -4.77
C PRO A 125 23.20 -3.81 -4.25
N PRO A 126 22.31 -4.58 -4.90
CA PRO A 126 22.00 -5.92 -4.46
C PRO A 126 23.23 -6.84 -4.63
N ARG A 127 23.53 -7.62 -3.60
CA ARG A 127 24.69 -8.56 -3.60
C ARG A 127 24.35 -9.86 -4.32
N VAL A 128 23.83 -9.78 -5.55
CA VAL A 128 23.51 -10.92 -6.40
C VAL A 128 24.61 -11.16 -7.46
N LYS A 129 24.74 -12.39 -7.93
CA LYS A 129 25.65 -12.77 -9.02
C LYS A 129 25.05 -12.48 -10.38
N ALA A 130 24.62 -11.24 -10.61
CA ALA A 130 24.10 -10.75 -11.88
C ALA A 130 24.30 -9.24 -11.96
N GLN A 131 24.41 -8.74 -13.18
CA GLN A 131 24.32 -7.31 -13.45
C GLN A 131 22.86 -6.99 -13.76
N LEU A 132 22.23 -6.16 -12.94
CA LEU A 132 20.87 -5.70 -13.17
C LEU A 132 20.86 -4.72 -14.34
N ARG A 133 19.82 -4.77 -15.14
CA ARG A 133 19.49 -3.71 -16.10
C ARG A 133 18.91 -2.51 -15.35
N GLU A 134 18.95 -1.33 -15.95
CA GLU A 134 18.50 -0.08 -15.31
C GLU A 134 17.07 -0.19 -14.73
N TYR A 135 16.13 -0.75 -15.47
CA TYR A 135 14.76 -0.93 -14.97
C TYR A 135 14.65 -1.97 -13.85
N GLN A 136 15.52 -3.00 -13.83
CA GLN A 136 15.57 -3.99 -12.75
C GLN A 136 16.17 -3.37 -11.47
N GLU A 137 17.15 -2.49 -11.62
CA GLU A 137 17.70 -1.72 -10.51
C GLU A 137 16.64 -0.77 -9.94
N TYR A 138 15.86 -0.12 -10.82
CA TYR A 138 14.74 0.70 -10.39
C TYR A 138 13.70 -0.12 -9.62
N GLY A 139 13.30 -1.29 -10.12
CA GLY A 139 12.37 -2.19 -9.44
C GLY A 139 12.90 -2.70 -8.09
N TYR A 140 14.20 -3.02 -8.00
CA TYR A 140 14.86 -3.37 -6.75
C TYR A 140 14.79 -2.20 -5.73
N LYS A 141 15.11 -0.98 -6.15
CA LYS A 141 15.02 0.22 -5.30
C LYS A 141 13.58 0.44 -4.82
N TRP A 142 12.62 0.34 -5.73
CA TRP A 142 11.20 0.53 -5.44
C TRP A 142 10.67 -0.50 -4.44
N LEU A 143 10.89 -1.80 -4.67
CA LEU A 143 10.49 -2.87 -3.75
C LEU A 143 11.16 -2.72 -2.38
N SER A 144 12.45 -2.37 -2.37
CA SER A 144 13.20 -2.15 -1.13
C SER A 144 12.65 -0.96 -0.35
N TYR A 145 12.32 0.13 -1.03
CA TYR A 145 11.70 1.31 -0.43
C TYR A 145 10.34 1.00 0.19
N LEU A 146 9.49 0.24 -0.51
CA LEU A 146 8.21 -0.22 0.04
C LEU A 146 8.42 -1.07 1.29
N MET A 147 9.34 -2.03 1.24
CA MET A 147 9.65 -2.90 2.37
C MET A 147 10.17 -2.11 3.58
N ASP A 148 11.03 -1.11 3.38
CA ASP A 148 11.56 -0.26 4.45
C ASP A 148 10.48 0.61 5.10
N ASN A 149 9.39 0.86 4.39
CA ASN A 149 8.21 1.56 4.89
C ASN A 149 7.07 0.63 5.33
N ASN A 150 7.31 -0.69 5.46
CA ASN A 150 6.33 -1.72 5.81
C ASN A 150 5.11 -1.77 4.87
N LEU A 151 5.32 -1.52 3.59
CA LEU A 151 4.30 -1.57 2.56
C LEU A 151 4.54 -2.74 1.59
N GLY A 152 3.45 -3.29 1.07
CA GLY A 152 3.48 -4.23 -0.03
C GLY A 152 3.49 -3.55 -1.40
N GLY A 153 3.88 -4.28 -2.44
CA GLY A 153 3.87 -3.79 -3.82
C GLY A 153 3.54 -4.87 -4.83
N CYS A 154 3.05 -4.47 -5.97
CA CYS A 154 2.79 -5.35 -7.11
C CYS A 154 3.76 -5.03 -8.25
N LEU A 155 4.71 -5.93 -8.52
CA LEU A 155 5.63 -5.83 -9.65
C LEU A 155 4.96 -6.38 -10.91
N ALA A 156 4.33 -5.51 -11.68
CA ALA A 156 3.52 -5.85 -12.85
C ALA A 156 4.25 -5.68 -14.20
N ASP A 157 5.57 -5.85 -14.22
CA ASP A 157 6.37 -5.85 -15.45
C ASP A 157 5.91 -6.94 -16.40
N ASP A 158 6.14 -6.77 -17.70
CA ASP A 158 5.86 -7.79 -18.72
C ASP A 158 6.61 -9.10 -18.46
N MET A 159 6.13 -10.18 -19.06
CA MET A 159 6.79 -11.49 -18.98
C MET A 159 8.22 -11.41 -19.56
N GLY A 160 9.17 -12.11 -18.93
CA GLY A 160 10.56 -12.17 -19.39
C GLY A 160 11.44 -10.99 -18.95
N LEU A 161 10.92 -9.97 -18.29
CA LEU A 161 11.71 -8.82 -17.81
C LEU A 161 12.49 -9.10 -16.52
N GLY A 162 12.48 -10.34 -16.02
CA GLY A 162 13.30 -10.75 -14.88
C GLY A 162 12.76 -10.29 -13.52
N LYS A 163 11.43 -10.31 -13.35
CA LYS A 163 10.78 -10.08 -12.06
C LYS A 163 11.37 -10.94 -10.95
N THR A 164 11.63 -12.22 -11.24
CA THR A 164 12.24 -13.16 -10.28
C THR A 164 13.62 -12.66 -9.82
N LEU A 165 14.45 -12.14 -10.71
CA LEU A 165 15.77 -11.60 -10.35
C LEU A 165 15.64 -10.35 -9.44
N GLN A 166 14.68 -9.47 -9.72
CA GLN A 166 14.40 -8.31 -8.88
C GLN A 166 13.96 -8.75 -7.47
N ALA A 167 13.05 -9.72 -7.38
CA ALA A 167 12.60 -10.29 -6.12
C ALA A 167 13.75 -11.00 -5.34
N ILE A 168 14.59 -11.77 -6.03
CA ILE A 168 15.78 -12.40 -5.43
C ILE A 168 16.76 -11.33 -4.91
N SER A 169 16.88 -10.20 -5.60
CA SER A 169 17.73 -9.08 -5.16
C SER A 169 17.24 -8.50 -3.83
N VAL A 170 15.94 -8.31 -3.69
CA VAL A 170 15.32 -7.85 -2.43
C VAL A 170 15.48 -8.89 -1.32
N LEU A 171 15.24 -10.17 -1.60
CA LEU A 171 15.45 -11.25 -0.64
C LEU A 171 16.92 -11.30 -0.17
N THR A 172 17.87 -11.14 -1.11
CA THR A 172 19.29 -11.13 -0.80
C THR A 172 19.64 -9.98 0.17
N ARG A 173 19.07 -8.80 -0.04
CA ARG A 173 19.23 -7.66 0.86
C ARG A 173 18.61 -7.95 2.23
N LEU A 174 17.36 -8.41 2.27
CA LEU A 174 16.65 -8.71 3.51
C LEU A 174 17.43 -9.69 4.40
N HIS A 175 18.00 -10.74 3.79
CA HIS A 175 18.73 -11.79 4.49
C HIS A 175 20.20 -11.46 4.80
N GLN A 176 20.66 -10.22 4.58
CA GLN A 176 21.91 -9.75 5.18
C GLN A 176 21.78 -9.63 6.71
N VAL A 177 20.58 -9.39 7.20
CA VAL A 177 20.25 -9.42 8.63
C VAL A 177 19.94 -10.86 9.03
N LYS A 178 20.64 -11.36 10.05
CA LYS A 178 20.44 -12.71 10.57
C LYS A 178 19.04 -12.87 11.20
N GLY A 179 18.49 -14.07 11.09
CA GLY A 179 17.21 -14.43 11.72
C GLY A 179 15.98 -14.10 10.89
N ARG A 180 16.12 -13.37 9.78
CA ARG A 180 15.01 -13.06 8.88
C ARG A 180 14.48 -14.31 8.18
N LYS A 181 13.18 -14.34 7.93
CA LYS A 181 12.48 -15.40 7.18
C LYS A 181 11.64 -14.82 6.07
N SER A 182 11.61 -15.53 4.94
CA SER A 182 10.75 -15.16 3.81
C SER A 182 10.01 -16.37 3.27
N LEU A 183 8.78 -16.13 2.83
CA LEU A 183 7.91 -17.12 2.19
C LEU A 183 7.70 -16.72 0.73
N VAL A 184 7.94 -17.63 -0.20
CA VAL A 184 7.66 -17.43 -1.62
C VAL A 184 6.63 -18.45 -2.06
N VAL A 185 5.47 -17.97 -2.49
CA VAL A 185 4.31 -18.78 -2.88
C VAL A 185 4.14 -18.69 -4.39
N MET A 186 4.04 -19.82 -5.05
CA MET A 186 3.99 -19.87 -6.51
C MET A 186 3.21 -21.07 -7.02
N PRO A 187 2.87 -21.14 -8.32
CA PRO A 187 2.41 -22.36 -8.97
C PRO A 187 3.45 -23.48 -8.88
N LYS A 188 3.00 -24.72 -8.79
CA LYS A 188 3.87 -25.92 -8.67
C LYS A 188 4.97 -25.96 -9.73
N SER A 189 4.66 -25.61 -10.95
CA SER A 189 5.61 -25.64 -12.08
C SER A 189 6.83 -24.73 -11.91
N LEU A 190 6.73 -23.70 -11.03
CA LEU A 190 7.78 -22.68 -10.85
C LEU A 190 8.72 -22.97 -9.67
N ILE A 191 8.42 -23.92 -8.80
CA ILE A 191 9.21 -24.18 -7.57
C ILE A 191 10.70 -24.41 -7.89
N TYR A 192 10.97 -25.32 -8.82
CA TYR A 192 12.34 -25.69 -9.15
C TYR A 192 13.05 -24.63 -9.98
N ASN A 193 12.30 -23.82 -10.73
CA ASN A 193 12.85 -22.66 -11.42
C ASN A 193 13.34 -21.62 -10.39
N TRP A 194 12.51 -21.28 -9.41
CA TRP A 194 12.89 -20.39 -8.32
C TRP A 194 14.10 -20.91 -7.52
N ASP A 195 14.12 -22.18 -7.18
CA ASP A 195 15.27 -22.79 -6.48
C ASP A 195 16.55 -22.68 -7.30
N GLY A 196 16.47 -22.98 -8.61
CA GLY A 196 17.59 -22.84 -9.54
C GLY A 196 18.09 -21.41 -9.68
N GLU A 197 17.18 -20.45 -9.82
CA GLU A 197 17.53 -19.03 -9.93
C GLU A 197 18.13 -18.48 -8.65
N ILE A 198 17.62 -18.84 -7.46
CA ILE A 198 18.21 -18.44 -6.19
C ILE A 198 19.63 -19.03 -6.05
N LYS A 199 19.83 -20.30 -6.34
CA LYS A 199 21.17 -20.94 -6.31
C LYS A 199 22.14 -20.27 -7.28
N ARG A 200 21.66 -19.83 -8.43
CA ARG A 200 22.46 -19.14 -9.44
C ARG A 200 22.84 -17.73 -9.01
N PHE A 201 21.88 -16.93 -8.57
CA PHE A 201 22.05 -15.50 -8.35
C PHE A 201 22.42 -15.15 -6.90
N SER A 202 21.94 -15.92 -5.93
CA SER A 202 22.19 -15.70 -4.51
C SER A 202 22.45 -17.00 -3.73
N PRO A 203 23.57 -17.71 -4.03
CA PRO A 203 23.85 -19.03 -3.48
C PRO A 203 24.06 -19.08 -1.96
N LYS A 204 24.16 -17.92 -1.31
CA LYS A 204 24.28 -17.83 0.16
C LYS A 204 22.94 -17.92 0.88
N LEU A 205 21.82 -17.74 0.17
CA LEU A 205 20.48 -17.89 0.75
C LEU A 205 20.21 -19.37 1.09
N LYS A 206 19.77 -19.62 2.31
CA LYS A 206 19.34 -20.96 2.73
C LYS A 206 17.89 -21.17 2.30
N VAL A 207 17.71 -21.98 1.28
CA VAL A 207 16.39 -22.25 0.68
C VAL A 207 15.87 -23.61 1.13
N GLY A 208 14.60 -23.64 1.54
CA GLY A 208 13.85 -24.86 1.83
C GLY A 208 12.62 -24.97 0.95
N ILE A 209 12.43 -26.14 0.31
CA ILE A 209 11.23 -26.42 -0.47
C ILE A 209 10.20 -27.09 0.45
N TYR A 210 9.17 -26.34 0.81
CA TYR A 210 8.03 -26.85 1.60
C TYR A 210 6.90 -27.27 0.69
N TYR A 211 7.08 -28.44 0.06
CA TYR A 211 6.16 -29.00 -0.91
C TYR A 211 6.24 -30.53 -0.95
N GLY A 212 5.16 -31.20 -1.37
CA GLY A 212 5.12 -32.66 -1.51
C GLY A 212 4.88 -33.41 -0.19
N ASN A 213 5.03 -34.73 -0.23
CA ASN A 213 4.68 -35.62 0.89
C ASN A 213 5.70 -35.60 2.03
N PHE A 214 6.93 -35.18 1.76
CA PHE A 214 8.02 -35.16 2.76
C PHE A 214 8.18 -33.79 3.44
N ARG A 215 7.26 -32.85 3.19
CA ARG A 215 7.30 -31.55 3.85
C ARG A 215 7.07 -31.69 5.35
N ASN A 216 7.87 -30.98 6.12
CA ASN A 216 7.76 -30.96 7.57
C ASN A 216 8.21 -29.61 8.15
N ARG A 217 7.92 -29.37 9.43
CA ARG A 217 8.24 -28.09 10.11
C ARG A 217 9.75 -27.77 10.15
N ASP A 218 10.62 -28.77 10.07
CA ASP A 218 12.07 -28.59 10.09
C ASP A 218 12.56 -27.83 8.86
N ILE A 219 11.92 -28.01 7.72
CA ILE A 219 12.23 -27.27 6.50
C ILE A 219 12.06 -25.77 6.76
N ILE A 220 10.98 -25.36 7.42
CA ILE A 220 10.72 -23.94 7.73
C ILE A 220 11.71 -23.45 8.78
N LYS A 221 12.00 -24.24 9.81
CA LYS A 221 12.89 -23.83 10.90
C LYS A 221 14.34 -23.62 10.44
N LYS A 222 14.86 -24.51 9.59
CA LYS A 222 16.28 -24.57 9.20
C LYS A 222 16.67 -23.65 8.05
N ASN A 223 15.69 -23.13 7.31
CA ASN A 223 15.92 -22.33 6.12
C ASN A 223 15.43 -20.89 6.30
N SER A 224 16.02 -19.98 5.54
CA SER A 224 15.68 -18.55 5.57
C SER A 224 14.60 -18.21 4.56
N VAL A 225 14.64 -18.81 3.38
CA VAL A 225 13.67 -18.63 2.30
C VAL A 225 12.93 -19.94 2.10
N ILE A 226 11.62 -19.89 2.21
CA ILE A 226 10.73 -21.04 2.06
C ILE A 226 9.98 -20.92 0.75
N LEU A 227 10.17 -21.90 -0.14
CA LEU A 227 9.45 -22.00 -1.40
C LEU A 227 8.28 -22.96 -1.23
N THR A 228 7.08 -22.55 -1.63
CA THR A 228 5.86 -23.37 -1.49
C THR A 228 4.83 -23.03 -2.56
N THR A 229 3.69 -23.72 -2.54
CA THR A 229 2.59 -23.49 -3.50
C THR A 229 1.33 -22.96 -2.82
N TYR A 230 0.46 -22.32 -3.60
CA TYR A 230 -0.86 -21.89 -3.13
C TYR A 230 -1.67 -23.04 -2.53
N GLY A 231 -1.66 -24.21 -3.18
CA GLY A 231 -2.36 -25.40 -2.65
C GLY A 231 -1.76 -25.94 -1.35
N THR A 232 -0.43 -25.88 -1.19
CA THR A 232 0.22 -26.29 0.07
C THR A 232 -0.11 -25.32 1.20
N ILE A 233 -0.09 -23.99 0.93
CA ILE A 233 -0.50 -22.98 1.91
C ILE A 233 -1.92 -23.25 2.40
N ARG A 234 -2.87 -23.46 1.48
CA ARG A 234 -4.27 -23.73 1.84
C ARG A 234 -4.41 -24.93 2.76
N ASN A 235 -3.67 -26.00 2.48
CA ASN A 235 -3.76 -27.23 3.26
C ASN A 235 -3.08 -27.14 4.63
N ASP A 236 -2.00 -26.36 4.72
CA ASP A 236 -1.12 -26.31 5.89
C ASP A 236 -1.14 -24.91 6.54
N ILE A 237 -2.19 -24.14 6.37
CA ILE A 237 -2.28 -22.75 6.87
C ILE A 237 -2.06 -22.67 8.37
N GLU A 238 -2.57 -23.64 9.14
CA GLU A 238 -2.41 -23.72 10.59
C GLU A 238 -0.93 -23.91 11.00
N ILE A 239 -0.13 -24.55 10.15
CA ILE A 239 1.30 -24.74 10.38
C ILE A 239 2.07 -23.47 9.99
N ILE A 240 1.72 -22.88 8.84
CA ILE A 240 2.43 -21.73 8.28
C ILE A 240 2.24 -20.49 9.15
N ARG A 241 1.05 -20.27 9.70
CA ARG A 241 0.75 -19.12 10.57
C ARG A 241 1.50 -19.13 11.90
N ASP A 242 2.08 -20.27 12.31
CA ASP A 242 2.91 -20.35 13.52
C ASP A 242 4.29 -19.65 13.33
N TYR A 243 4.59 -19.18 12.12
CA TYR A 243 5.88 -18.56 11.79
C TYR A 243 5.70 -17.11 11.34
N ASP A 244 6.54 -16.24 11.88
CA ASP A 244 6.63 -14.86 11.42
C ASP A 244 7.52 -14.78 10.18
N PHE A 245 7.00 -14.20 9.10
CA PHE A 245 7.74 -13.94 7.89
C PHE A 245 7.94 -12.44 7.71
N ASP A 246 9.19 -12.03 7.52
CA ASP A 246 9.54 -10.63 7.24
C ASP A 246 9.13 -10.18 5.83
N ALA A 247 9.03 -11.14 4.90
CA ALA A 247 8.51 -10.91 3.57
C ALA A 247 7.73 -12.12 3.04
N VAL A 248 6.61 -11.86 2.38
CA VAL A 248 5.83 -12.85 1.65
C VAL A 248 5.76 -12.40 0.19
N ILE A 249 6.24 -13.26 -0.72
CA ILE A 249 6.21 -13.02 -2.16
C ILE A 249 5.18 -13.97 -2.79
N LEU A 250 4.25 -13.43 -3.55
CA LEU A 250 3.24 -14.17 -4.28
C LEU A 250 3.54 -14.08 -5.78
N ASP A 251 4.11 -15.14 -6.35
CA ASP A 251 4.37 -15.21 -7.79
C ASP A 251 3.15 -15.72 -8.54
N GLU A 252 2.88 -15.14 -9.72
CA GLU A 252 1.67 -15.43 -10.50
C GLU A 252 0.40 -15.25 -9.62
N SER A 253 0.30 -14.13 -8.93
CA SER A 253 -0.73 -13.86 -7.88
C SER A 253 -2.18 -13.94 -8.38
N GLN A 254 -2.43 -13.88 -9.69
CA GLN A 254 -3.76 -14.13 -10.27
C GLN A 254 -4.30 -15.54 -9.95
N ASN A 255 -3.43 -16.48 -9.59
CA ASN A 255 -3.83 -17.83 -9.18
C ASN A 255 -4.54 -17.87 -7.82
N ILE A 256 -4.51 -16.82 -7.02
CA ILE A 256 -5.21 -16.74 -5.72
C ILE A 256 -6.73 -16.91 -5.90
N LYS A 257 -7.30 -16.38 -7.01
CA LYS A 257 -8.75 -16.44 -7.29
C LYS A 257 -9.27 -17.86 -7.57
N ASN A 258 -8.38 -18.79 -7.85
CA ASN A 258 -8.72 -20.17 -8.25
C ASN A 258 -8.48 -21.18 -7.12
N VAL A 259 -8.40 -20.73 -5.89
CA VAL A 259 -8.08 -21.57 -4.70
C VAL A 259 -9.26 -21.68 -3.77
#